data_4210f0bf2be6ef519f434ff401a59ef3
#
_entry.id   4210f0bf2be6ef519f434ff401a59ef3
#
_cell.length_a   1.000
_cell.length_b   1.000
_cell.length_c   1.000
_cell.angle_alpha   90.00
_cell.angle_beta   90.00
_cell.angle_gamma   90.00
#
_symmetry.space_group_name_H-M   'P 1'
#
loop_
_entity.id
_entity.type
_entity.pdbx_description
1 polymer ?
#
loop_
_entity_poly.entity_id
_entity_poly.type
_entity_poly.pdbx_seq_one_letter_code
_entity_poly.pdbx_strand_id
1 'polypeptide(L)'
;NLGQDLPIMLNYLPGVVTTSDAGAGVGYTGIRVRGSDATRVNVTINGIPYNDSESQGVYWVDLPDFTSSVSSLQMQRGGGTSTNGSGAFGASINLLTDAVSENAFAEIANSIGSFNSLKHTLMFSTGLLNDHFEISGRLSKITSDGYIDRATSDLDSYFLQAAFKDENTLIKAIMFGGHEITYQAWFGIDSTTLNTNRTYNPAGEIYDDNGNLEGHYDNQVDNYRQDHYQFHWNQKLNTYTNLSLGLNY
;
A
#
# COMPACT_ATOMS: atom_id res chain seq x y z
N ASN A 1 2.19 2.77 -13.73
CA ASN A 1 1.39 2.74 -12.50
C ASN A 1 0.77 4.14 -12.28
N LEU A 2 -0.56 4.20 -12.26
CA LEU A 2 -1.34 5.45 -12.05
C LEU A 2 -1.58 5.76 -10.55
N GLY A 3 -0.80 5.17 -9.64
CA GLY A 3 -1.02 5.31 -8.21
C GLY A 3 -2.03 4.31 -7.65
N GLN A 4 -2.40 3.31 -8.43
CA GLN A 4 -3.29 2.23 -7.96
C GLN A 4 -2.62 1.43 -6.86
N ASP A 5 -3.43 1.03 -5.89
CA ASP A 5 -2.98 0.25 -4.75
C ASP A 5 -2.58 -1.17 -5.13
N LEU A 6 -1.79 -1.80 -4.28
CA LEU A 6 -1.26 -3.15 -4.50
C LEU A 6 -2.35 -4.19 -4.85
N PRO A 7 -3.51 -4.25 -4.17
CA PRO A 7 -4.58 -5.17 -4.53
C PRO A 7 -4.98 -5.09 -6.01
N ILE A 8 -5.16 -3.87 -6.52
CA ILE A 8 -5.59 -3.65 -7.90
C ILE A 8 -4.54 -4.16 -8.89
N MET A 9 -3.25 -3.99 -8.56
CA MET A 9 -2.14 -4.50 -9.39
C MET A 9 -2.08 -6.03 -9.41
N LEU A 10 -2.65 -6.71 -8.42
CA LEU A 10 -2.69 -8.17 -8.34
C LEU A 10 -3.94 -8.80 -8.98
N ASN A 11 -4.89 -7.99 -9.45
CA ASN A 11 -6.19 -8.47 -9.96
C ASN A 11 -6.08 -9.39 -11.19
N TYR A 12 -4.97 -9.35 -11.93
CA TYR A 12 -4.73 -10.24 -13.07
C TYR A 12 -4.31 -11.66 -12.67
N LEU A 13 -4.00 -11.89 -11.39
CA LEU A 13 -3.59 -13.20 -10.92
C LEU A 13 -4.80 -14.13 -10.76
N PRO A 14 -4.73 -15.39 -11.22
CA PRO A 14 -5.83 -16.34 -11.10
C PRO A 14 -6.26 -16.54 -9.64
N GLY A 15 -7.58 -16.44 -9.38
CA GLY A 15 -8.16 -16.63 -8.05
C GLY A 15 -7.98 -15.43 -7.11
N VAL A 16 -7.58 -14.29 -7.62
CA VAL A 16 -7.57 -13.00 -6.91
C VAL A 16 -8.80 -12.20 -7.34
N VAL A 17 -9.49 -11.64 -6.37
CA VAL A 17 -10.60 -10.70 -6.56
C VAL A 17 -10.30 -9.46 -5.72
N THR A 18 -10.44 -8.30 -6.34
CA THR A 18 -10.14 -7.02 -5.70
C THR A 18 -11.38 -6.13 -5.65
N THR A 19 -11.41 -5.26 -4.67
CA THR A 19 -12.46 -4.23 -4.51
C THR A 19 -11.81 -2.86 -4.45
N SER A 20 -12.58 -1.84 -4.84
CA SER A 20 -12.20 -0.44 -4.70
C SER A 20 -13.45 0.34 -4.33
N ASP A 21 -13.48 0.95 -3.15
CA ASP A 21 -14.66 1.65 -2.66
C ASP A 21 -14.95 2.90 -3.49
N ALA A 22 -13.92 3.66 -3.84
CA ALA A 22 -14.02 4.80 -4.74
C ALA A 22 -14.19 4.40 -6.22
N GLY A 23 -14.01 3.12 -6.57
CA GLY A 23 -14.12 2.60 -7.92
C GLY A 23 -12.99 2.98 -8.88
N ALA A 24 -11.99 3.73 -8.42
CA ALA A 24 -10.85 4.20 -9.23
C ALA A 24 -9.57 3.37 -9.00
N GLY A 25 -9.57 2.44 -8.05
CA GLY A 25 -8.40 1.67 -7.66
C GLY A 25 -7.38 2.44 -6.81
N VAL A 26 -7.78 3.59 -6.29
CA VAL A 26 -7.04 4.46 -5.38
C VAL A 26 -7.89 4.66 -4.13
N GLY A 27 -7.26 4.81 -2.97
CA GLY A 27 -7.94 4.93 -1.69
C GLY A 27 -8.22 3.57 -1.04
N TYR A 28 -9.42 3.34 -0.55
CA TYR A 28 -9.77 2.06 0.06
C TYR A 28 -9.91 0.97 -0.99
N THR A 29 -9.03 -0.01 -0.90
CA THR A 29 -9.01 -1.20 -1.76
C THR A 29 -8.87 -2.47 -0.95
N GLY A 30 -9.43 -3.55 -1.45
CA GLY A 30 -9.41 -4.85 -0.78
C GLY A 30 -8.97 -5.98 -1.71
N ILE A 31 -8.56 -7.09 -1.10
CA ILE A 31 -8.14 -8.29 -1.82
C ILE A 31 -8.77 -9.54 -1.18
N ARG A 32 -9.23 -10.43 -2.03
CA ARG A 32 -9.63 -11.80 -1.68
C ARG A 32 -8.85 -12.79 -2.52
N VAL A 33 -8.36 -13.84 -1.90
CA VAL A 33 -7.57 -14.86 -2.61
C VAL A 33 -8.24 -16.21 -2.44
N ARG A 34 -8.65 -16.83 -3.54
CA ARG A 34 -9.38 -18.12 -3.58
C ARG A 34 -10.61 -18.13 -2.65
N GLY A 35 -11.33 -17.01 -2.57
CA GLY A 35 -12.51 -16.84 -1.72
C GLY A 35 -12.22 -16.51 -0.25
N SER A 36 -10.97 -16.58 0.19
CA SER A 36 -10.57 -16.15 1.54
C SER A 36 -10.52 -14.63 1.62
N ASP A 37 -10.99 -14.08 2.73
CA ASP A 37 -10.96 -12.65 2.99
C ASP A 37 -9.56 -12.15 3.38
N ALA A 38 -9.42 -10.83 3.52
CA ALA A 38 -8.13 -10.18 3.80
C ALA A 38 -7.50 -10.61 5.14
N THR A 39 -8.30 -11.02 6.14
CA THR A 39 -7.78 -11.48 7.45
C THR A 39 -7.08 -12.84 7.37
N ARG A 40 -7.23 -13.54 6.23
CA ARG A 40 -6.59 -14.83 5.93
C ARG A 40 -5.44 -14.70 4.94
N VAL A 41 -5.06 -13.48 4.62
CA VAL A 41 -3.92 -13.15 3.76
C VAL A 41 -2.85 -12.50 4.61
N ASN A 42 -1.74 -13.20 4.81
CA ASN A 42 -0.60 -12.67 5.53
C ASN A 42 0.25 -11.79 4.61
N VAL A 43 0.64 -10.63 5.09
CA VAL A 43 1.51 -9.70 4.36
C VAL A 43 2.77 -9.45 5.16
N THR A 44 3.92 -9.54 4.50
CA THR A 44 5.20 -9.17 5.10
C THR A 44 5.90 -8.11 4.26
N ILE A 45 6.58 -7.19 4.91
CA ILE A 45 7.48 -6.21 4.30
C ILE A 45 8.88 -6.49 4.83
N ASN A 46 9.79 -6.86 3.92
CA ASN A 46 11.17 -7.26 4.26
C ASN A 46 11.25 -8.41 5.29
N GLY A 47 10.27 -9.33 5.25
CA GLY A 47 10.16 -10.45 6.18
C GLY A 47 9.54 -10.12 7.54
N ILE A 48 9.15 -8.87 7.78
CA ILE A 48 8.44 -8.44 8.99
C ILE A 48 6.94 -8.48 8.72
N PRO A 49 6.12 -9.13 9.59
CA PRO A 49 4.66 -9.12 9.47
C PRO A 49 4.10 -7.70 9.51
N TYR A 50 3.17 -7.42 8.60
CA TYR A 50 2.56 -6.10 8.43
C TYR A 50 1.08 -6.07 8.80
N ASN A 51 0.41 -7.22 8.85
CA ASN A 51 -1.00 -7.26 9.23
C ASN A 51 -1.22 -6.57 10.58
N ASP A 52 -2.22 -5.72 10.64
CA ASP A 52 -2.66 -5.07 11.87
C ASP A 52 -3.02 -6.12 12.96
N SER A 53 -2.61 -5.88 14.18
CA SER A 53 -2.74 -6.84 15.27
C SER A 53 -4.17 -7.00 15.78
N GLU A 54 -5.03 -6.01 15.59
CA GLU A 54 -6.44 -6.02 16.01
C GLU A 54 -7.35 -6.59 14.91
N SER A 55 -7.34 -5.95 13.73
CA SER A 55 -8.16 -6.33 12.57
C SER A 55 -7.64 -7.55 11.82
N GLN A 56 -6.36 -7.90 11.98
CA GLN A 56 -5.63 -8.96 11.26
C GLN A 56 -5.60 -8.76 9.73
N GLY A 57 -6.05 -7.62 9.26
CA GLY A 57 -6.04 -7.23 7.86
C GLY A 57 -4.89 -6.28 7.51
N VAL A 58 -4.89 -5.81 6.28
CA VAL A 58 -4.03 -4.73 5.81
C VAL A 58 -4.90 -3.66 5.17
N TYR A 59 -4.75 -2.44 5.63
CA TYR A 59 -5.36 -1.26 5.02
C TYR A 59 -4.37 -0.70 3.99
N TRP A 60 -4.62 -1.01 2.71
CA TRP A 60 -3.70 -0.64 1.62
C TRP A 60 -3.65 0.86 1.38
N VAL A 61 -4.69 1.58 1.77
CA VAL A 61 -4.76 3.04 1.73
C VAL A 61 -3.67 3.70 2.57
N ASP A 62 -3.21 3.04 3.64
CA ASP A 62 -2.12 3.51 4.52
C ASP A 62 -0.73 3.34 3.90
N LEU A 63 -0.64 2.65 2.74
CA LEU A 63 0.57 2.44 1.96
C LEU A 63 0.45 3.03 0.54
N PRO A 64 0.16 4.34 0.39
CA PRO A 64 -0.02 4.93 -0.93
C PRO A 64 1.27 4.81 -1.75
N ASP A 65 1.14 4.41 -3.01
CA ASP A 65 2.28 4.24 -3.92
C ASP A 65 3.43 3.36 -3.40
N PHE A 66 3.18 2.52 -2.41
CA PHE A 66 4.24 1.69 -1.82
C PHE A 66 4.88 0.76 -2.85
N THR A 67 4.11 0.33 -3.85
CA THR A 67 4.59 -0.51 -4.95
C THR A 67 5.73 0.12 -5.74
N SER A 68 5.83 1.44 -5.76
CA SER A 68 6.97 2.15 -6.39
C SER A 68 8.29 2.02 -5.61
N SER A 69 8.23 1.52 -4.36
CA SER A 69 9.41 1.20 -3.52
C SER A 69 9.58 -0.31 -3.30
N VAL A 70 8.92 -1.15 -4.11
CA VAL A 70 8.99 -2.61 -4.01
C VAL A 70 9.75 -3.18 -5.19
N SER A 71 10.89 -3.79 -4.91
CA SER A 71 11.71 -4.45 -5.94
C SER A 71 11.22 -5.85 -6.30
N SER A 72 10.58 -6.54 -5.35
CA SER A 72 10.07 -7.89 -5.56
C SER A 72 8.80 -8.14 -4.74
N LEU A 73 7.83 -8.78 -5.40
CA LEU A 73 6.59 -9.23 -4.80
C LEU A 73 6.43 -10.72 -5.07
N GLN A 74 6.23 -11.49 -4.00
CA GLN A 74 5.89 -12.90 -4.10
C GLN A 74 4.52 -13.13 -3.48
N MET A 75 3.60 -13.75 -4.23
CA MET A 75 2.33 -14.21 -3.71
C MET A 75 2.27 -15.74 -3.74
N GLN A 76 2.12 -16.33 -2.56
CA GLN A 76 1.83 -17.74 -2.40
C GLN A 76 0.35 -17.91 -2.05
N ARG A 77 -0.40 -18.61 -2.87
CA ARG A 77 -1.84 -18.85 -2.72
C ARG A 77 -2.13 -20.16 -2.02
N GLY A 78 -2.94 -20.12 -0.95
CA GLY A 78 -3.24 -21.24 -0.10
C GLY A 78 -2.24 -21.42 1.03
N GLY A 79 -2.42 -22.46 1.86
CA GLY A 79 -1.50 -22.80 2.94
C GLY A 79 -0.11 -23.09 2.39
N GLY A 80 0.87 -22.35 2.85
CA GLY A 80 2.26 -22.49 2.50
C GLY A 80 3.12 -22.94 3.68
N THR A 81 4.44 -22.86 3.52
CA THR A 81 5.37 -23.00 4.65
C THR A 81 5.14 -21.86 5.64
N SER A 82 5.07 -22.17 6.94
CA SER A 82 4.74 -21.22 8.02
C SER A 82 5.84 -20.21 8.34
N THR A 83 6.70 -19.86 7.39
CA THR A 83 7.79 -18.91 7.59
C THR A 83 7.33 -17.46 7.70
N ASN A 84 6.07 -17.18 7.34
CA ASN A 84 5.57 -15.81 7.16
C ASN A 84 4.55 -15.37 8.22
N GLY A 85 4.44 -16.07 9.33
CA GLY A 85 3.54 -15.70 10.43
C GLY A 85 2.20 -16.45 10.45
N SER A 86 1.31 -16.02 11.32
CA SER A 86 -0.02 -16.62 11.54
C SER A 86 -1.04 -16.13 10.50
N GLY A 87 -2.11 -16.92 10.26
CA GLY A 87 -3.23 -16.48 9.42
C GLY A 87 -3.04 -16.68 7.92
N ALA A 88 -1.91 -17.23 7.45
CA ALA A 88 -1.53 -17.32 6.05
C ALA A 88 -2.18 -18.47 5.26
N PHE A 89 -3.32 -18.99 5.64
CA PHE A 89 -3.89 -20.14 4.91
C PHE A 89 -4.65 -19.75 3.63
N GLY A 90 -5.09 -18.51 3.50
CA GLY A 90 -5.64 -17.97 2.25
C GLY A 90 -4.55 -17.67 1.24
N ALA A 91 -3.59 -16.89 1.65
CA ALA A 91 -2.39 -16.54 0.89
C ALA A 91 -1.31 -15.91 1.79
N SER A 92 -0.08 -15.84 1.26
CA SER A 92 0.98 -14.98 1.79
C SER A 92 1.48 -14.05 0.69
N ILE A 93 1.59 -12.77 1.00
CA ILE A 93 2.16 -11.72 0.14
C ILE A 93 3.44 -11.24 0.80
N ASN A 94 4.57 -11.43 0.14
CA ASN A 94 5.88 -11.00 0.63
C ASN A 94 6.39 -9.87 -0.26
N LEU A 95 6.61 -8.71 0.34
CA LEU A 95 7.12 -7.51 -0.30
C LEU A 95 8.57 -7.31 0.11
N LEU A 96 9.45 -7.16 -0.86
CA LEU A 96 10.83 -6.73 -0.63
C LEU A 96 10.98 -5.32 -1.18
N THR A 97 11.40 -4.39 -0.33
CA THR A 97 11.69 -3.02 -0.73
C THR A 97 12.93 -2.94 -1.60
N ASP A 98 13.22 -1.76 -2.14
CA ASP A 98 14.29 -1.54 -3.08
C ASP A 98 15.63 -2.07 -2.57
N ALA A 99 16.35 -2.70 -3.48
CA ALA A 99 17.72 -3.10 -3.25
C ALA A 99 18.62 -1.86 -3.19
N VAL A 100 19.81 -2.02 -2.59
CA VAL A 100 20.84 -0.98 -2.61
C VAL A 100 21.24 -0.72 -4.07
N SER A 101 21.11 0.54 -4.52
CA SER A 101 21.49 0.95 -5.86
C SER A 101 22.99 1.20 -5.96
N GLU A 102 23.63 0.66 -6.98
CA GLU A 102 25.08 0.90 -7.22
C GLU A 102 25.31 2.30 -7.83
N ASN A 103 24.36 2.80 -8.60
CA ASN A 103 24.46 4.06 -9.31
C ASN A 103 23.55 5.13 -8.75
N ALA A 104 24.03 6.37 -8.74
CA ALA A 104 23.22 7.53 -8.42
C ALA A 104 22.14 7.75 -9.48
N PHE A 105 20.93 8.08 -9.06
CA PHE A 105 19.86 8.49 -9.95
C PHE A 105 18.90 9.47 -9.27
N ALA A 106 18.17 10.21 -10.09
CA ALA A 106 16.98 10.95 -9.71
C ALA A 106 15.93 10.79 -10.82
N GLU A 107 14.69 10.52 -10.42
CA GLU A 107 13.58 10.32 -11.33
C GLU A 107 12.37 11.12 -10.86
N ILE A 108 11.69 11.77 -11.80
CA ILE A 108 10.39 12.40 -11.58
C ILE A 108 9.39 11.71 -12.51
N ALA A 109 8.38 11.11 -11.96
CA ALA A 109 7.31 10.46 -12.70
C ALA A 109 5.98 11.15 -12.42
N ASN A 110 5.24 11.46 -13.48
CA ASN A 110 3.90 12.03 -13.40
C ASN A 110 2.92 11.17 -14.19
N SER A 111 1.74 10.94 -13.65
CA SER A 111 0.70 10.16 -14.32
C SER A 111 -0.64 10.85 -14.20
N ILE A 112 -1.46 10.73 -15.25
CA ILE A 112 -2.83 11.23 -15.33
C ILE A 112 -3.74 10.05 -15.70
N GLY A 113 -4.87 9.92 -15.02
CA GLY A 113 -5.84 8.87 -15.24
C GLY A 113 -7.29 9.37 -15.28
N SER A 114 -8.22 8.44 -15.41
CA SER A 114 -9.66 8.72 -15.31
C SER A 114 -10.01 9.28 -13.92
N PHE A 115 -11.17 9.93 -13.81
CA PHE A 115 -11.66 10.52 -12.55
C PHE A 115 -10.68 11.53 -11.94
N ASN A 116 -10.08 12.35 -12.81
CA ASN A 116 -9.10 13.35 -12.44
C ASN A 116 -7.95 12.80 -11.55
N SER A 117 -7.62 11.51 -11.75
CA SER A 117 -6.55 10.88 -10.99
C SER A 117 -5.20 11.41 -11.44
N LEU A 118 -4.43 11.93 -10.49
CA LEU A 118 -3.09 12.48 -10.71
C LEU A 118 -2.13 11.77 -9.76
N LYS A 119 -0.93 11.48 -10.25
CA LYS A 119 0.17 10.99 -9.44
C LYS A 119 1.44 11.75 -9.77
N HIS A 120 2.14 12.19 -8.74
CA HIS A 120 3.45 12.80 -8.81
C HIS A 120 4.41 12.02 -7.90
N THR A 121 5.53 11.57 -8.44
CA THR A 121 6.53 10.81 -7.69
C THR A 121 7.91 11.36 -7.98
N LEU A 122 8.69 11.57 -6.90
CA LEU A 122 10.11 11.84 -6.95
C LEU A 122 10.85 10.66 -6.32
N MET A 123 11.81 10.09 -7.01
CA MET A 123 12.68 9.03 -6.52
C MET A 123 14.15 9.44 -6.69
N PHE A 124 15.00 9.03 -5.76
CA PHE A 124 16.43 9.30 -5.83
C PHE A 124 17.25 8.23 -5.12
N SER A 125 18.49 8.07 -5.54
CA SER A 125 19.53 7.35 -4.82
C SER A 125 20.88 8.05 -5.02
N THR A 126 21.70 8.04 -3.98
CA THR A 126 23.10 8.50 -4.07
C THR A 126 23.99 7.53 -4.84
N GLY A 127 23.52 6.30 -5.09
CA GLY A 127 24.38 5.18 -5.39
C GLY A 127 25.30 4.83 -4.21
N LEU A 128 26.20 3.89 -4.42
CA LEU A 128 27.16 3.52 -3.39
C LEU A 128 28.25 4.60 -3.25
N LEU A 129 28.24 5.32 -2.14
CA LEU A 129 29.29 6.24 -1.73
C LEU A 129 30.43 5.43 -1.10
N ASN A 130 31.65 5.62 -1.60
CA ASN A 130 32.84 4.86 -1.18
C ASN A 130 32.62 3.33 -1.22
N ASP A 131 31.85 2.84 -2.19
CA ASP A 131 31.49 1.43 -2.40
C ASP A 131 30.68 0.78 -1.27
N HIS A 132 30.24 1.54 -0.27
CA HIS A 132 29.61 1.00 0.94
C HIS A 132 28.28 1.62 1.33
N PHE A 133 28.12 2.94 1.19
CA PHE A 133 26.98 3.65 1.75
C PHE A 133 26.01 4.11 0.67
N GLU A 134 24.72 3.94 0.91
CA GLU A 134 23.67 4.48 0.07
C GLU A 134 22.62 5.21 0.90
N ILE A 135 22.09 6.30 0.34
CA ILE A 135 20.86 6.92 0.78
C ILE A 135 19.92 6.99 -0.43
N SER A 136 18.74 6.43 -0.29
CA SER A 136 17.71 6.47 -1.32
C SER A 136 16.35 6.84 -0.74
N GLY A 137 15.46 7.32 -1.59
CA GLY A 137 14.13 7.69 -1.15
C GLY A 137 13.15 7.95 -2.27
N ARG A 138 11.87 8.01 -1.86
CA ARG A 138 10.73 8.33 -2.70
C ARG A 138 9.77 9.24 -1.93
N LEU A 139 9.22 10.22 -2.65
CA LEU A 139 8.09 11.04 -2.22
C LEU A 139 6.99 10.93 -3.27
N SER A 140 5.77 10.74 -2.87
CA SER A 140 4.63 10.64 -3.78
C SER A 140 3.42 11.40 -3.29
N LYS A 141 2.70 11.98 -4.24
CA LYS A 141 1.38 12.60 -4.07
C LYS A 141 0.42 11.96 -5.07
N ILE A 142 -0.74 11.50 -4.58
CA ILE A 142 -1.81 10.95 -5.42
C ILE A 142 -3.10 11.66 -5.06
N THR A 143 -3.85 12.10 -6.07
CA THR A 143 -5.20 12.62 -5.90
C THR A 143 -6.14 11.95 -6.89
N SER A 144 -7.41 11.80 -6.53
CA SER A 144 -8.47 11.27 -7.41
C SER A 144 -9.83 11.77 -6.95
N ASP A 145 -10.74 12.03 -7.89
CA ASP A 145 -12.15 12.32 -7.58
C ASP A 145 -12.95 11.04 -7.32
N GLY A 146 -12.41 9.86 -7.72
CA GLY A 146 -13.13 8.59 -7.67
C GLY A 146 -14.20 8.43 -8.75
N TYR A 147 -14.66 7.19 -8.96
CA TYR A 147 -15.81 6.88 -9.81
C TYR A 147 -17.12 7.07 -9.07
N ILE A 148 -17.15 6.76 -7.79
CA ILE A 148 -18.31 6.91 -6.91
C ILE A 148 -18.45 8.39 -6.51
N ASP A 149 -19.66 8.90 -6.41
CA ASP A 149 -19.94 10.31 -6.11
C ASP A 149 -19.23 10.74 -4.79
N ARG A 150 -18.51 11.85 -4.83
CA ARG A 150 -17.74 12.42 -3.71
C ARG A 150 -16.58 11.54 -3.18
N ALA A 151 -16.31 10.38 -3.76
CA ALA A 151 -15.30 9.44 -3.26
C ALA A 151 -13.86 9.92 -3.57
N THR A 152 -13.55 11.13 -3.13
CA THR A 152 -12.24 11.74 -3.33
C THR A 152 -11.17 11.06 -2.51
N SER A 153 -9.95 11.02 -3.03
CA SER A 153 -8.76 10.57 -2.34
C SER A 153 -7.64 11.59 -2.49
N ASP A 154 -6.99 11.92 -1.37
CA ASP A 154 -5.81 12.77 -1.29
C ASP A 154 -4.77 12.05 -0.45
N LEU A 155 -3.70 11.56 -1.08
CA LEU A 155 -2.74 10.64 -0.49
C LEU A 155 -1.33 11.16 -0.64
N ASP A 156 -0.60 11.25 0.47
CA ASP A 156 0.82 11.54 0.51
C ASP A 156 1.58 10.30 0.99
N SER A 157 2.76 10.05 0.44
CA SER A 157 3.61 8.98 0.96
C SER A 157 5.08 9.25 0.77
N TYR A 158 5.87 8.61 1.62
CA TYR A 158 7.31 8.66 1.55
C TYR A 158 7.94 7.30 1.83
N PHE A 159 9.14 7.12 1.32
CA PHE A 159 10.03 6.01 1.61
C PHE A 159 11.45 6.55 1.67
N LEU A 160 12.19 6.24 2.73
CA LEU A 160 13.58 6.62 2.90
C LEU A 160 14.38 5.39 3.35
N GLN A 161 15.52 5.17 2.77
CA GLN A 161 16.44 4.09 3.11
C GLN A 161 17.85 4.65 3.26
N ALA A 162 18.53 4.24 4.33
CA ALA A 162 19.97 4.35 4.46
C ALA A 162 20.55 2.94 4.56
N ALA A 163 21.57 2.64 3.78
CA ALA A 163 22.17 1.33 3.73
C ALA A 163 23.70 1.38 3.85
N PHE A 164 24.23 0.36 4.51
CA PHE A 164 25.65 0.01 4.46
C PHE A 164 25.78 -1.40 3.91
N LYS A 165 26.66 -1.59 2.94
CA LYS A 165 26.91 -2.88 2.28
C LYS A 165 28.43 -3.11 2.15
N ASP A 166 28.86 -4.30 2.51
CA ASP A 166 30.16 -4.85 2.15
C ASP A 166 30.02 -6.32 1.71
N GLU A 167 31.14 -7.04 1.57
CA GLU A 167 31.14 -8.44 1.12
C GLU A 167 30.37 -9.39 2.05
N ASN A 168 30.29 -9.09 3.33
CA ASN A 168 29.74 -9.96 4.37
C ASN A 168 28.59 -9.34 5.17
N THR A 169 28.37 -8.02 5.02
CA THR A 169 27.45 -7.26 5.86
C THR A 169 26.49 -6.46 4.99
N LEU A 170 25.20 -6.52 5.32
CA LEU A 170 24.19 -5.60 4.83
C LEU A 170 23.40 -5.05 6.01
N ILE A 171 23.46 -3.74 6.20
CA ILE A 171 22.63 -3.02 7.18
C ILE A 171 21.73 -2.08 6.42
N LYS A 172 20.45 -2.06 6.78
CA LYS A 172 19.46 -1.12 6.25
C LYS A 172 18.68 -0.49 7.40
N ALA A 173 18.55 0.82 7.38
CA ALA A 173 17.58 1.57 8.17
C ALA A 173 16.54 2.13 7.17
N ILE A 174 15.28 1.79 7.37
CA ILE A 174 14.19 2.12 6.46
C ILE A 174 13.11 2.86 7.25
N MET A 175 12.60 3.93 6.66
CA MET A 175 11.47 4.68 7.17
C MET A 175 10.48 4.87 6.01
N PHE A 176 9.23 4.50 6.22
CA PHE A 176 8.17 4.71 5.24
C PHE A 176 6.85 4.98 5.92
N GLY A 177 5.97 5.63 5.20
CA GLY A 177 4.64 5.95 5.71
C GLY A 177 3.80 6.69 4.69
N GLY A 178 2.57 6.97 5.10
CA GLY A 178 1.59 7.69 4.32
C GLY A 178 0.65 8.52 5.19
N HIS A 179 0.02 9.47 4.55
CA HIS A 179 -1.11 10.21 5.07
C HIS A 179 -2.22 10.14 4.03
N GLU A 180 -3.40 9.75 4.48
CA GLU A 180 -4.58 9.67 3.63
C GLU A 180 -5.66 10.60 4.13
N ILE A 181 -6.37 11.22 3.18
CA ILE A 181 -7.67 11.85 3.38
C ILE A 181 -8.57 11.28 2.29
N THR A 182 -9.52 10.43 2.67
CA THR A 182 -10.45 9.79 1.74
C THR A 182 -11.89 10.03 2.15
N TYR A 183 -12.74 10.49 1.22
CA TYR A 183 -14.16 10.58 1.48
C TYR A 183 -14.76 9.17 1.51
N GLN A 184 -15.59 8.86 2.50
CA GLN A 184 -16.13 7.52 2.70
C GLN A 184 -17.07 7.12 1.54
N ALA A 185 -16.85 5.92 0.99
CA ALA A 185 -17.64 5.35 -0.10
C ALA A 185 -17.85 3.83 0.05
N TRP A 186 -17.65 3.29 1.24
CA TRP A 186 -17.72 1.85 1.53
C TRP A 186 -19.15 1.32 1.71
N PHE A 187 -20.16 2.20 1.74
CA PHE A 187 -21.56 1.80 1.76
C PHE A 187 -21.94 1.14 0.42
N GLY A 188 -22.48 -0.02 0.43
CA GLY A 188 -23.04 -0.64 -0.77
C GLY A 188 -24.33 0.05 -1.22
N ILE A 189 -24.75 -0.22 -2.44
CA ILE A 189 -26.04 0.19 -3.00
C ILE A 189 -26.87 -1.03 -3.38
N ASP A 190 -28.19 -0.91 -3.32
CA ASP A 190 -29.11 -1.97 -3.76
C ASP A 190 -29.17 -2.08 -5.30
N SER A 191 -29.76 -3.17 -5.79
CA SER A 191 -29.86 -3.42 -7.24
C SER A 191 -30.69 -2.40 -8.01
N THR A 192 -31.67 -1.77 -7.37
CA THR A 192 -32.52 -0.75 -8.00
C THR A 192 -31.71 0.53 -8.21
N THR A 193 -31.01 0.97 -7.17
CA THR A 193 -30.10 2.12 -7.23
C THR A 193 -28.97 1.87 -8.23
N LEU A 194 -28.38 0.66 -8.25
CA LEU A 194 -27.35 0.29 -9.21
C LEU A 194 -27.82 0.47 -10.67
N ASN A 195 -29.09 0.19 -10.97
CA ASN A 195 -29.64 0.31 -12.31
C ASN A 195 -30.00 1.75 -12.69
N THR A 196 -30.23 2.63 -11.73
CA THR A 196 -30.67 4.01 -11.96
C THR A 196 -29.57 5.05 -11.75
N ASN A 197 -28.72 4.84 -10.74
CA ASN A 197 -27.58 5.70 -10.42
C ASN A 197 -26.41 4.86 -9.90
N ARG A 198 -25.49 4.49 -10.79
CA ARG A 198 -24.38 3.59 -10.47
C ARG A 198 -23.28 4.22 -9.62
N THR A 199 -23.21 5.54 -9.58
CA THR A 199 -22.20 6.28 -8.83
C THR A 199 -22.69 6.77 -7.48
N TYR A 200 -23.96 6.50 -7.15
CA TYR A 200 -24.58 6.98 -5.91
C TYR A 200 -23.79 6.58 -4.67
N ASN A 201 -23.56 7.56 -3.82
CA ASN A 201 -22.91 7.39 -2.53
C ASN A 201 -23.80 7.97 -1.42
N PRO A 202 -24.35 7.15 -0.52
CA PRO A 202 -25.17 7.64 0.59
C PRO A 202 -24.35 8.25 1.74
N ALA A 203 -23.01 8.18 1.69
CA ALA A 203 -22.18 8.74 2.74
C ALA A 203 -22.34 10.25 2.85
N GLY A 204 -22.47 10.72 4.08
CA GLY A 204 -22.52 12.14 4.39
C GLY A 204 -23.84 12.84 4.08
N GLU A 205 -24.89 12.15 3.68
CA GLU A 205 -26.20 12.78 3.39
C GLU A 205 -26.80 13.46 4.63
N ILE A 206 -27.36 14.66 4.42
CA ILE A 206 -28.05 15.47 5.42
C ILE A 206 -29.51 15.60 4.97
N TYR A 207 -30.42 15.24 5.87
CA TYR A 207 -31.86 15.29 5.60
C TYR A 207 -32.55 16.31 6.52
N ASP A 208 -33.59 16.99 5.99
CA ASP A 208 -34.49 17.83 6.77
C ASP A 208 -35.44 16.98 7.61
N ASP A 209 -36.24 17.65 8.47
CA ASP A 209 -37.24 16.99 9.32
C ASP A 209 -38.35 16.28 8.52
N ASN A 210 -38.51 16.57 7.23
CA ASN A 210 -39.47 15.96 6.31
C ASN A 210 -38.87 14.80 5.51
N GLY A 211 -37.56 14.51 5.68
CA GLY A 211 -36.84 13.47 4.95
C GLY A 211 -36.37 13.87 3.55
N ASN A 212 -36.29 15.15 3.23
CA ASN A 212 -35.71 15.63 1.97
C ASN A 212 -34.21 15.83 2.14
N LEU A 213 -33.46 15.45 1.11
CA LEU A 213 -32.00 15.65 1.08
C LEU A 213 -31.69 17.15 0.98
N GLU A 214 -31.01 17.70 1.98
CA GLU A 214 -30.56 19.10 2.02
C GLU A 214 -29.12 19.29 1.54
N GLY A 215 -28.28 18.26 1.68
CA GLY A 215 -26.87 18.36 1.32
C GLY A 215 -26.05 17.17 1.79
N HIS A 216 -24.73 17.38 1.88
CA HIS A 216 -23.78 16.38 2.33
C HIS A 216 -22.76 17.00 3.27
N TYR A 217 -22.29 16.23 4.25
CA TYR A 217 -21.15 16.61 5.08
C TYR A 217 -19.88 16.57 4.25
N ASP A 218 -19.14 17.69 4.20
CA ASP A 218 -17.85 17.76 3.51
C ASP A 218 -16.76 16.97 4.25
N ASN A 219 -16.91 16.75 5.55
CA ASN A 219 -15.95 16.06 6.41
C ASN A 219 -16.33 14.61 6.74
N GLN A 220 -17.14 13.96 5.90
CA GLN A 220 -17.36 12.51 5.98
C GLN A 220 -16.15 11.77 5.42
N VAL A 221 -14.99 12.04 6.00
CA VAL A 221 -13.69 11.56 5.54
C VAL A 221 -13.04 10.67 6.58
N ASP A 222 -12.22 9.73 6.11
CA ASP A 222 -11.15 9.17 6.88
C ASP A 222 -9.91 10.04 6.71
N ASN A 223 -9.17 10.28 7.78
CA ASN A 223 -7.97 11.09 7.80
C ASN A 223 -6.97 10.41 8.74
N TYR A 224 -6.11 9.60 8.16
CA TYR A 224 -5.22 8.73 8.90
C TYR A 224 -3.77 8.88 8.43
N ARG A 225 -2.84 8.76 9.37
CA ARG A 225 -1.40 8.78 9.10
C ARG A 225 -0.73 7.63 9.82
N GLN A 226 0.16 6.96 9.12
CA GLN A 226 0.97 5.88 9.66
C GLN A 226 2.43 6.03 9.24
N ASP A 227 3.33 5.80 10.18
CA ASP A 227 4.78 5.84 9.97
C ASP A 227 5.40 4.52 10.48
N HIS A 228 6.31 3.95 9.71
CA HIS A 228 7.01 2.70 10.00
C HIS A 228 8.51 2.90 9.99
N TYR A 229 9.18 2.27 10.91
CA TYR A 229 10.64 2.28 11.04
C TYR A 229 11.13 0.85 11.09
N GLN A 230 12.01 0.47 10.17
CA GLN A 230 12.61 -0.85 10.14
C GLN A 230 14.13 -0.75 10.20
N PHE A 231 14.75 -1.66 10.92
CA PHE A 231 16.18 -1.87 10.92
C PHE A 231 16.49 -3.32 10.58
N HIS A 232 17.34 -3.54 9.59
CA HIS A 232 17.76 -4.87 9.16
C HIS A 232 19.29 -4.97 9.23
N TRP A 233 19.77 -6.06 9.81
CA TRP A 233 21.17 -6.39 9.81
C TRP A 233 21.35 -7.84 9.37
N ASN A 234 22.03 -8.04 8.25
CA ASN A 234 22.41 -9.35 7.73
C ASN A 234 23.92 -9.45 7.73
N GLN A 235 24.43 -10.48 8.38
CA GLN A 235 25.86 -10.73 8.53
C GLN A 235 26.20 -12.15 8.14
N LYS A 236 27.08 -12.32 7.16
CA LYS A 236 27.70 -13.61 6.86
C LYS A 236 28.89 -13.81 7.79
N LEU A 237 28.76 -14.71 8.76
CA LEU A 237 29.81 -14.98 9.72
C LEU A 237 30.86 -15.93 9.15
N ASN A 238 30.43 -16.90 8.33
CA ASN A 238 31.31 -17.83 7.62
C ASN A 238 30.53 -18.51 6.49
N THR A 239 31.10 -19.48 5.80
CA THR A 239 30.48 -20.18 4.66
C THR A 239 29.16 -20.88 5.02
N TYR A 240 28.96 -21.25 6.29
CA TYR A 240 27.79 -22.03 6.73
C TYR A 240 26.84 -21.26 7.64
N THR A 241 27.23 -20.06 8.10
CA THR A 241 26.51 -19.34 9.14
C THR A 241 26.21 -17.91 8.70
N ASN A 242 24.92 -17.57 8.64
CA ASN A 242 24.42 -16.21 8.43
C ASN A 242 23.59 -15.80 9.65
N LEU A 243 23.76 -14.56 10.09
CA LEU A 243 22.93 -13.91 11.08
C LEU A 243 22.03 -12.91 10.37
N SER A 244 20.73 -12.93 10.69
CA SER A 244 19.77 -11.93 10.25
C SER A 244 18.99 -11.40 11.44
N LEU A 245 18.94 -10.08 11.59
CA LEU A 245 18.17 -9.36 12.59
C LEU A 245 17.25 -8.37 11.88
N GLY A 246 15.98 -8.38 12.24
CA GLY A 246 14.98 -7.38 11.82
C GLY A 246 14.32 -6.78 13.05
N LEU A 247 14.24 -5.46 13.12
CA LEU A 247 13.50 -4.71 14.13
C LEU A 247 12.48 -3.82 13.42
N ASN A 248 11.33 -3.63 14.04
CA ASN A 248 10.24 -2.79 13.53
C ASN A 248 9.60 -1.99 14.67
N TYR A 249 9.20 -0.76 14.34
CA TYR A 249 8.43 0.13 15.19
C TYR A 249 7.40 0.87 14.35
#